data_4f8e634f30a935279a4b301a22e1cc4a
#
_entry.id   4f8e634f30a935279a4b301a22e1cc4a
#
_cell.length_a   1.000
_cell.length_b   1.000
_cell.length_c   1.000
_cell.angle_alpha   90.00
_cell.angle_beta   90.00
_cell.angle_gamma   90.00
#
_symmetry.space_group_name_H-M   'P 1'
#
loop_
_entity.id
_entity.type
_entity.pdbx_description
1 polymer ?
#
loop_
_entity_poly.entity_id
_entity_poly.type
_entity_poly.pdbx_seq_one_letter_code
_entity_poly.pdbx_strand_id
1 'polypeptide(L)'
;VMVLLSDGSNNAGELDPLTAADIATEFDIKIYTIGAGTNQATTFITNRGYVKNEIDEETLKEIAARTKGKYFRATDEESLRDVYSEIDNLERTEIEVKEYTRYRELYSVFFIPALVIGLFHEILERFIFKRGI
;
A
#
# COMPACT_ATOMS: atom_id res chain seq x y z
N VAL A 1 2.69 1.23 3.38
CA VAL A 1 3.42 -0.03 3.15
C VAL A 1 4.84 0.10 3.68
N MET A 2 5.39 -0.96 4.26
CA MET A 2 6.76 -1.04 4.76
C MET A 2 7.44 -2.30 4.17
N VAL A 3 8.72 -2.20 3.84
CA VAL A 3 9.54 -3.35 3.44
C VAL A 3 10.63 -3.57 4.48
N LEU A 4 10.64 -4.74 5.10
CA LEU A 4 11.62 -5.15 6.09
C LEU A 4 12.60 -6.14 5.45
N LEU A 5 13.85 -5.76 5.32
CA LEU A 5 14.94 -6.62 4.84
C LEU A 5 15.79 -7.06 6.02
N SER A 6 16.02 -8.36 6.19
CA SER A 6 16.87 -8.93 7.22
C SER A 6 17.78 -10.03 6.66
N ASP A 7 19.02 -10.05 7.09
CA ASP A 7 20.04 -11.06 6.73
C ASP A 7 20.43 -11.97 7.90
N GLY A 8 19.77 -11.85 9.05
CA GLY A 8 20.09 -12.61 10.26
C GLY A 8 18.96 -12.68 11.26
N SER A 9 19.31 -13.16 12.46
CA SER A 9 18.39 -13.24 13.60
C SER A 9 18.31 -11.90 14.34
N ASN A 10 17.17 -11.60 14.94
CA ASN A 10 17.02 -10.47 15.83
C ASN A 10 17.79 -10.70 17.13
N ASN A 11 18.87 -9.95 17.35
CA ASN A 11 19.76 -10.10 18.52
C ASN A 11 19.75 -8.87 19.43
N ALA A 12 19.08 -7.78 19.06
CA ALA A 12 19.08 -6.53 19.78
C ALA A 12 17.79 -5.76 19.53
N GLY A 13 17.32 -5.05 20.53
CA GLY A 13 16.12 -4.21 20.46
C GLY A 13 15.38 -4.22 21.79
N GLU A 14 14.76 -3.10 22.13
CA GLU A 14 13.92 -2.99 23.32
C GLU A 14 12.53 -3.58 23.09
N LEU A 15 12.10 -3.64 21.82
CA LEU A 15 10.79 -4.14 21.41
C LEU A 15 10.93 -5.45 20.62
N ASP A 16 10.12 -6.43 21.00
CA ASP A 16 10.01 -7.69 20.26
C ASP A 16 9.42 -7.45 18.86
N PRO A 17 9.98 -8.08 17.79
CA PRO A 17 9.53 -7.88 16.42
C PRO A 17 8.04 -8.18 16.19
N LEU A 18 7.48 -9.17 16.86
CA LEU A 18 6.06 -9.52 16.73
C LEU A 18 5.17 -8.46 17.38
N THR A 19 5.60 -7.90 18.50
CA THR A 19 4.91 -6.76 19.15
C THR A 19 4.93 -5.52 18.24
N ALA A 20 6.04 -5.27 17.55
CA ALA A 20 6.13 -4.17 16.58
C ALA A 20 5.18 -4.40 15.38
N ALA A 21 5.04 -5.65 14.93
CA ALA A 21 4.09 -6.02 13.88
C ALA A 21 2.63 -5.83 14.31
N ASP A 22 2.29 -6.16 15.56
CA ASP A 22 0.95 -5.94 16.11
C ASP A 22 0.61 -4.44 16.15
N ILE A 23 1.55 -3.59 16.57
CA ILE A 23 1.40 -2.13 16.53
C ILE A 23 1.21 -1.64 15.08
N ALA A 24 2.00 -2.13 14.13
CA ALA A 24 1.87 -1.79 12.72
C ALA A 24 0.48 -2.13 12.16
N THR A 25 -0.11 -3.24 12.64
CA THR A 25 -1.46 -3.66 12.26
C THR A 25 -2.53 -2.68 12.76
N GLU A 26 -2.38 -2.11 13.96
CA GLU A 26 -3.29 -1.08 14.49
C GLU A 26 -3.30 0.20 13.63
N PHE A 27 -2.18 0.51 12.98
CA PHE A 27 -2.04 1.64 12.06
C PHE A 27 -2.35 1.27 10.60
N ASP A 28 -2.84 0.06 10.32
CA ASP A 28 -3.11 -0.47 8.98
C ASP A 28 -1.86 -0.42 8.05
N ILE A 29 -0.67 -0.62 8.66
CA ILE A 29 0.61 -0.66 7.95
C ILE A 29 0.89 -2.09 7.52
N LYS A 30 0.83 -2.35 6.22
CA LYS A 30 1.23 -3.62 5.61
C LYS A 30 2.76 -3.74 5.59
N ILE A 31 3.31 -4.87 6.04
CA ILE A 31 4.76 -5.12 6.06
C ILE A 31 5.10 -6.31 5.15
N TYR A 32 5.88 -6.06 4.11
CA TYR A 32 6.54 -7.09 3.33
C TYR A 32 7.89 -7.41 3.94
N THR A 33 8.17 -8.69 4.19
CA THR A 33 9.42 -9.11 4.79
C THR A 33 10.28 -9.86 3.78
N ILE A 34 11.58 -9.56 3.74
CA ILE A 34 12.54 -10.16 2.82
C ILE A 34 13.68 -10.75 3.64
N GLY A 35 13.84 -12.07 3.58
CA GLY A 35 15.04 -12.74 4.10
C GLY A 35 16.15 -12.71 3.05
N ALA A 36 17.20 -11.92 3.28
CA ALA A 36 18.32 -11.79 2.35
C ALA A 36 19.52 -12.65 2.80
N GLY A 37 20.01 -13.48 1.91
CA GLY A 37 21.22 -14.26 2.16
C GLY A 37 21.18 -15.67 1.59
N THR A 38 22.36 -16.28 1.48
CA THR A 38 22.52 -17.65 1.02
C THR A 38 22.06 -18.64 2.09
N ASN A 39 21.59 -19.83 1.70
CA ASN A 39 21.22 -20.91 2.61
C ASN A 39 22.41 -21.52 3.38
N GLN A 40 23.62 -20.99 3.18
CA GLN A 40 24.78 -21.42 3.91
C GLN A 40 24.81 -20.73 5.27
N ALA A 41 24.50 -21.48 6.32
CA ALA A 41 24.74 -21.04 7.68
C ALA A 41 26.24 -20.67 7.82
N THR A 42 26.52 -19.37 7.84
CA THR A 42 27.87 -18.90 8.02
C THR A 42 28.24 -19.06 9.50
N THR A 43 29.00 -20.06 9.80
CA THR A 43 29.50 -20.28 11.15
C THR A 43 30.72 -19.38 11.37
N PHE A 44 30.58 -18.34 12.14
CA PHE A 44 31.72 -17.53 12.57
C PHE A 44 32.30 -18.12 13.84
N ILE A 45 33.61 -18.35 13.81
CA ILE A 45 34.35 -18.77 15.00
C ILE A 45 34.72 -17.50 15.78
N THR A 46 34.08 -17.29 16.91
CA THR A 46 34.46 -16.24 17.84
C THR A 46 35.23 -16.85 19.02
N ASN A 47 35.96 -16.01 19.81
CA ASN A 47 36.63 -16.46 21.04
C ASN A 47 35.65 -17.03 22.10
N ARG A 48 34.33 -17.02 21.85
CA ARG A 48 33.26 -17.54 22.74
C ARG A 48 32.50 -18.74 22.16
N GLY A 49 32.94 -19.29 21.01
CA GLY A 49 32.28 -20.44 20.36
C GLY A 49 31.77 -20.16 18.95
N TYR A 50 31.01 -21.11 18.43
CA TYR A 50 30.40 -21.03 17.11
C TYR A 50 29.13 -20.22 17.20
N VAL A 51 29.02 -19.14 16.42
CA VAL A 51 27.76 -18.40 16.22
C VAL A 51 27.22 -18.76 14.83
N LYS A 52 26.10 -19.44 14.81
CA LYS A 52 25.35 -19.76 13.58
C LYS A 52 24.46 -18.56 13.23
N ASN A 53 24.79 -17.85 12.17
CA ASN A 53 23.95 -16.78 11.67
C ASN A 53 22.93 -17.40 10.72
N GLU A 54 21.77 -17.73 11.24
CA GLU A 54 20.62 -18.17 10.45
C GLU A 54 19.60 -17.03 10.36
N ILE A 55 19.02 -16.88 9.20
CA ILE A 55 17.89 -15.96 9.02
C ILE A 55 16.71 -16.55 9.77
N ASP A 56 16.10 -15.75 10.63
CA ASP A 56 14.87 -16.11 11.34
C ASP A 56 13.65 -15.99 10.41
N GLU A 57 13.54 -16.97 9.52
CA GLU A 57 12.43 -16.99 8.54
C GLU A 57 11.07 -17.14 9.20
N GLU A 58 10.98 -17.82 10.35
CA GLU A 58 9.70 -18.02 11.04
C GLU A 58 9.15 -16.68 11.54
N THR A 59 9.98 -15.91 12.22
CA THR A 59 9.59 -14.55 12.68
C THR A 59 9.23 -13.63 11.50
N LEU A 60 10.00 -13.65 10.40
CA LEU A 60 9.72 -12.84 9.23
C LEU A 60 8.39 -13.21 8.55
N LYS A 61 8.09 -14.51 8.45
CA LYS A 61 6.81 -15.00 7.92
C LYS A 61 5.64 -14.60 8.80
N GLU A 62 5.81 -14.66 10.12
CA GLU A 62 4.78 -14.29 11.09
C GLU A 62 4.50 -12.78 11.07
N ILE A 63 5.52 -11.91 11.00
CA ILE A 63 5.37 -10.47 10.83
C ILE A 63 4.55 -10.15 9.57
N ALA A 64 4.92 -10.75 8.43
CA ALA A 64 4.21 -10.55 7.18
C ALA A 64 2.74 -11.00 7.27
N ALA A 65 2.49 -12.18 7.86
CA ALA A 65 1.14 -12.72 8.01
C ALA A 65 0.24 -11.83 8.90
N ARG A 66 0.76 -11.33 10.03
CA ARG A 66 0.02 -10.46 10.96
C ARG A 66 -0.38 -9.13 10.32
N THR A 67 0.50 -8.57 9.49
CA THR A 67 0.32 -7.26 8.85
C THR A 67 -0.30 -7.32 7.45
N LYS A 68 -0.85 -8.48 7.04
CA LYS A 68 -1.42 -8.72 5.70
C LYS A 68 -0.41 -8.52 4.55
N GLY A 69 0.88 -8.59 4.84
CA GLY A 69 1.95 -8.57 3.86
C GLY A 69 2.31 -9.96 3.36
N LYS A 70 3.49 -10.07 2.74
CA LYS A 70 4.02 -11.33 2.21
C LYS A 70 5.50 -11.46 2.53
N TYR A 71 5.95 -12.68 2.84
CA TYR A 71 7.37 -13.01 3.00
C TYR A 71 7.98 -13.38 1.65
N PHE A 72 9.20 -12.91 1.42
CA PHE A 72 10.04 -13.25 0.27
C PHE A 72 11.41 -13.70 0.71
N ARG A 73 12.05 -14.51 -0.14
CA ARG A 73 13.45 -14.93 0.01
C ARG A 73 14.26 -14.36 -1.14
N ALA A 74 15.37 -13.70 -0.83
CA ALA A 74 16.34 -13.24 -1.82
C ALA A 74 17.72 -13.83 -1.51
N THR A 75 18.31 -14.56 -2.47
CA THR A 75 19.63 -15.20 -2.32
C THR A 75 20.74 -14.44 -3.02
N ASP A 76 20.39 -13.57 -3.95
CA ASP A 76 21.28 -12.77 -4.79
C ASP A 76 20.61 -11.46 -5.20
N GLU A 77 21.35 -10.61 -5.93
CA GLU A 77 20.87 -9.30 -6.36
C GLU A 77 19.71 -9.41 -7.37
N GLU A 78 19.72 -10.41 -8.25
CA GLU A 78 18.68 -10.60 -9.26
C GLU A 78 17.35 -10.98 -8.59
N SER A 79 17.37 -11.96 -7.68
CA SER A 79 16.18 -12.35 -6.91
C SER A 79 15.63 -11.22 -6.04
N LEU A 80 16.50 -10.37 -5.48
CA LEU A 80 16.07 -9.21 -4.72
C LEU A 80 15.35 -8.18 -5.63
N ARG A 81 15.84 -7.97 -6.84
CA ARG A 81 15.21 -7.09 -7.82
C ARG A 81 13.83 -7.60 -8.24
N ASP A 82 13.70 -8.90 -8.44
CA ASP A 82 12.43 -9.55 -8.78
C ASP A 82 11.42 -9.40 -7.63
N VAL A 83 11.85 -9.56 -6.38
CA VAL A 83 11.01 -9.34 -5.19
C VAL A 83 10.47 -7.91 -5.14
N TYR A 84 11.30 -6.89 -5.38
CA TYR A 84 10.84 -5.51 -5.41
C TYR A 84 9.83 -5.25 -6.54
N SER A 85 10.05 -5.86 -7.70
CA SER A 85 9.11 -5.77 -8.83
C SER A 85 7.76 -6.43 -8.50
N GLU A 86 7.79 -7.57 -7.79
CA GLU A 86 6.56 -8.24 -7.35
C GLU A 86 5.79 -7.40 -6.31
N ILE A 87 6.48 -6.82 -5.33
CA ILE A 87 5.86 -5.92 -4.34
C ILE A 87 5.23 -4.70 -5.02
N ASP A 88 5.91 -4.07 -5.96
CA ASP A 88 5.38 -2.94 -6.73
C ASP A 88 4.11 -3.32 -7.49
N ASN A 89 4.08 -4.48 -8.13
CA ASN A 89 2.90 -4.98 -8.81
C ASN A 89 1.72 -5.26 -7.87
N LEU A 90 1.97 -5.84 -6.69
CA LEU A 90 0.95 -6.11 -5.68
C LEU A 90 0.31 -4.81 -5.16
N GLU A 91 1.12 -3.80 -4.88
CA GLU A 91 0.63 -2.52 -4.36
C GLU A 91 -0.07 -1.68 -5.42
N ARG A 92 0.38 -1.69 -6.66
CA ARG A 92 -0.31 -1.02 -7.78
C ARG A 92 -1.70 -1.57 -8.00
N THR A 93 -1.88 -2.89 -7.93
CA THR A 93 -3.19 -3.53 -8.12
C THR A 93 -4.19 -3.09 -7.05
N GLU A 94 -3.76 -2.90 -5.80
CA GLU A 94 -4.64 -2.41 -4.73
C GLU A 94 -5.06 -0.94 -4.92
N ILE A 95 -4.17 -0.09 -5.43
CA ILE A 95 -4.46 1.32 -5.71
C ILE A 95 -5.48 1.44 -6.85
N GLU A 96 -5.34 0.66 -7.91
CA GLU A 96 -6.28 0.68 -9.04
C GLU A 96 -7.70 0.28 -8.64
N VAL A 97 -7.87 -0.64 -7.70
CA VAL A 97 -9.19 -1.04 -7.19
C VAL A 97 -9.83 0.05 -6.31
N LYS A 98 -9.04 0.86 -5.61
CA LYS A 98 -9.57 1.95 -4.76
C LYS A 98 -9.96 3.21 -5.54
N GLU A 99 -9.44 3.42 -6.75
CA GLU A 99 -9.71 4.64 -7.55
C GLU A 99 -11.02 4.62 -8.36
N TYR A 100 -11.78 3.53 -8.39
CA TYR A 100 -13.06 3.50 -9.10
C TYR A 100 -14.23 4.12 -8.32
N THR A 101 -14.03 5.24 -7.64
CA THR A 101 -15.15 6.11 -7.28
C THR A 101 -15.47 6.98 -8.51
N ARG A 102 -16.28 6.47 -9.43
CA ARG A 102 -16.87 7.26 -10.50
C ARG A 102 -17.75 8.34 -9.88
N TYR A 103 -17.20 9.52 -9.72
CA TYR A 103 -18.03 10.72 -9.51
C TYR A 103 -18.85 10.95 -10.77
N ARG A 104 -20.11 10.55 -10.73
CA ARG A 104 -21.06 10.93 -11.77
C ARG A 104 -21.44 12.38 -11.50
N GLU A 105 -20.83 13.30 -12.22
CA GLU A 105 -21.17 14.72 -12.12
C GLU A 105 -22.62 14.93 -12.55
N LEU A 106 -23.48 15.18 -11.58
CA LEU A 106 -24.92 15.42 -11.80
C LEU A 106 -25.22 16.88 -12.13
N TYR A 107 -24.20 17.75 -12.16
CA TYR A 107 -24.42 19.18 -12.37
C TYR A 107 -25.11 19.49 -13.72
N SER A 108 -24.79 18.75 -14.79
CA SER A 108 -25.37 18.93 -16.11
C SER A 108 -26.90 18.68 -16.15
N VAL A 109 -27.36 17.73 -15.30
CA VAL A 109 -28.83 17.42 -15.20
C VAL A 109 -29.60 18.57 -14.58
N PHE A 110 -29.00 19.36 -13.72
CA PHE A 110 -29.65 20.55 -13.12
C PHE A 110 -29.36 21.85 -13.88
N PHE A 111 -28.15 21.96 -14.45
CA PHE A 111 -27.74 23.17 -15.17
C PHE A 111 -28.51 23.38 -16.47
N ILE A 112 -28.75 22.33 -17.26
CA ILE A 112 -29.46 22.43 -18.53
C ILE A 112 -30.94 22.90 -18.34
N PRO A 113 -31.71 22.28 -17.42
CA PRO A 113 -33.09 22.78 -17.15
C PRO A 113 -33.12 24.21 -16.60
N ALA A 114 -32.17 24.57 -15.72
CA ALA A 114 -32.09 25.92 -15.18
C ALA A 114 -31.83 26.96 -16.27
N LEU A 115 -30.95 26.66 -17.22
CA LEU A 115 -30.64 27.52 -18.36
C LEU A 115 -31.85 27.67 -19.30
N VAL A 116 -32.60 26.59 -19.58
CA VAL A 116 -33.81 26.61 -20.39
C VAL A 116 -34.90 27.47 -19.74
N ILE A 117 -35.11 27.33 -18.43
CA ILE A 117 -36.08 28.12 -17.67
C ILE A 117 -35.71 29.62 -17.69
N GLY A 118 -34.40 29.93 -17.51
CA GLY A 118 -33.90 31.31 -17.57
C GLY A 118 -34.12 31.96 -18.95
N LEU A 119 -33.83 31.25 -20.03
CA LEU A 119 -34.08 31.73 -21.39
C LEU A 119 -35.59 31.92 -21.68
N PHE A 120 -36.42 31.01 -21.18
CA PHE A 120 -37.86 31.09 -21.33
C PHE A 120 -38.44 32.30 -20.57
N HIS A 121 -37.94 32.59 -19.39
CA HIS A 121 -38.28 33.77 -18.61
C HIS A 121 -37.92 35.07 -19.34
N GLU A 122 -36.74 35.20 -19.90
CA GLU A 122 -36.29 36.34 -20.70
C GLU A 122 -37.18 36.56 -21.94
N ILE A 123 -37.57 35.49 -22.63
CA ILE A 123 -38.45 35.56 -23.80
C ILE A 123 -39.86 36.02 -23.40
N LEU A 124 -40.40 35.49 -22.30
CA LEU A 124 -41.72 35.91 -21.78
C LEU A 124 -41.72 37.36 -21.36
N GLU A 125 -40.72 37.86 -20.67
CA GLU A 125 -40.61 39.27 -20.30
C GLU A 125 -40.59 40.20 -21.53
N ARG A 126 -39.82 39.83 -22.54
CA ARG A 126 -39.77 40.62 -23.79
C ARG A 126 -41.07 40.60 -24.59
N PHE A 127 -41.77 39.47 -24.63
CA PHE A 127 -43.02 39.37 -25.44
C PHE A 127 -44.23 39.86 -24.73
N ILE A 128 -44.36 39.65 -23.43
CA ILE A 128 -45.59 39.99 -22.67
C ILE A 128 -45.50 41.39 -22.08
N PHE A 129 -44.38 41.75 -21.42
CA PHE A 129 -44.27 43.05 -20.74
C PHE A 129 -43.87 44.20 -21.67
N LYS A 130 -43.20 43.97 -22.79
CA LYS A 130 -42.84 45.04 -23.74
C LYS A 130 -43.92 45.39 -24.74
N ARG A 131 -45.10 44.71 -24.70
CA ARG A 131 -46.27 44.98 -25.59
C ARG A 131 -47.37 45.73 -24.87
N GLY A 132 -47.10 46.26 -23.69
CA GLY A 132 -48.07 46.94 -22.83
C GLY A 132 -47.74 48.40 -22.53
N ILE A 133 -47.00 49.12 -23.46
CA ILE A 133 -46.89 50.59 -23.43
C ILE A 133 -47.02 51.08 -24.87
#